data_c9decdaec9c3eb1f3f92bab614c196ac
#
_entry.id   c9decdaec9c3eb1f3f92bab614c196ac
#
_cell.length_a   1.000
_cell.length_b   1.000
_cell.length_c   1.000
_cell.angle_alpha   90.00
_cell.angle_beta   90.00
_cell.angle_gamma   90.00
#
_symmetry.space_group_name_H-M   'P 1'
#
loop_
_entity.id
_entity.type
_entity.pdbx_description
1 polymer ?
#
loop_
_entity_poly.entity_id
_entity_poly.type
_entity_poly.pdbx_seq_one_letter_code
_entity_poly.pdbx_strand_id
1 'polypeptide(L)'
;FESASLFNILLKSRIINKKVKFKPLLKNNENNLCDIILIMDRQVKEKLRIALIFALNAGFMDGFSFFHFNDRFIGAQSGNVIQAGINIAKGDFARFWDFAIPIIFFILGVMTRGFYSHYLMKRRRFDASYLLLVQWLGVTIFALAYGLGLKIPVSFYVGIFSYFMAIQYDTFTKVHGRAYGSIFMTGNMKSMSANLAQYIITKDKQKLRSVGIYAALISIFFAGAAIATLAGNWFGSWTMMGSTFMIGAVYLIIRFDEI
;
A
#
# COMPACT_ATOMS: atom_id res chain seq x y z
N PHE A 1 -29.71 -18.60 -13.34
CA PHE A 1 -29.50 -18.14 -14.74
C PHE A 1 -29.89 -16.66 -14.94
N GLU A 2 -30.86 -16.12 -14.19
CA GLU A 2 -31.33 -14.73 -14.33
C GLU A 2 -30.39 -13.67 -13.71
N SER A 3 -29.65 -14.00 -12.64
CA SER A 3 -28.74 -13.06 -11.99
C SER A 3 -27.53 -12.69 -12.84
N ALA A 4 -27.05 -13.58 -13.71
CA ALA A 4 -25.97 -13.32 -14.66
C ALA A 4 -26.42 -12.37 -15.80
N SER A 5 -27.67 -12.38 -16.17
CA SER A 5 -28.27 -11.52 -17.21
C SER A 5 -28.41 -10.07 -16.72
N LEU A 6 -28.90 -9.85 -15.50
CA LEU A 6 -29.02 -8.51 -14.91
C LEU A 6 -27.66 -7.85 -14.67
N PHE A 7 -26.68 -8.63 -14.18
CA PHE A 7 -25.31 -8.17 -13.99
C PHE A 7 -24.66 -7.74 -15.33
N ASN A 8 -24.88 -8.51 -16.40
CA ASN A 8 -24.39 -8.17 -17.74
C ASN A 8 -25.06 -6.91 -18.32
N ILE A 9 -26.34 -6.69 -18.05
CA ILE A 9 -27.07 -5.49 -18.51
C ILE A 9 -26.57 -4.25 -17.76
N LEU A 10 -26.36 -4.33 -16.45
CA LEU A 10 -25.83 -3.25 -15.62
C LEU A 10 -24.37 -2.91 -16.00
N LEU A 11 -23.55 -3.92 -16.27
CA LEU A 11 -22.17 -3.71 -16.74
C LEU A 11 -22.15 -3.03 -18.12
N LYS A 12 -22.98 -3.48 -19.07
CA LYS A 12 -23.12 -2.85 -20.39
C LYS A 12 -23.58 -1.41 -20.32
N SER A 13 -24.57 -1.07 -19.48
CA SER A 13 -25.08 0.29 -19.36
C SER A 13 -24.04 1.25 -18.79
N ARG A 14 -23.16 0.80 -17.87
CA ARG A 14 -22.10 1.63 -17.29
C ARG A 14 -20.89 1.80 -18.19
N ILE A 15 -20.52 0.78 -18.97
CA ILE A 15 -19.44 0.87 -19.98
C ILE A 15 -19.82 1.90 -21.06
N ILE A 16 -21.09 1.96 -21.45
CA ILE A 16 -21.60 2.90 -22.46
C ILE A 16 -21.63 4.34 -21.93
N ASN A 17 -21.91 4.57 -20.62
CA ASN A 17 -21.97 5.89 -20.03
C ASN A 17 -20.62 6.52 -19.66
N LYS A 18 -19.56 5.74 -19.44
CA LYS A 18 -18.19 6.25 -19.35
C LYS A 18 -17.64 6.34 -20.79
N LYS A 19 -17.54 7.56 -21.37
CA LYS A 19 -16.87 7.86 -22.65
C LYS A 19 -15.39 7.40 -22.67
N VAL A 20 -15.12 6.13 -22.54
CA VAL A 20 -13.82 5.52 -22.72
C VAL A 20 -13.75 5.01 -24.14
N LYS A 21 -12.73 5.42 -24.91
CA LYS A 21 -12.48 5.00 -26.31
C LYS A 21 -12.14 3.50 -26.38
N PHE A 22 -13.13 2.62 -26.21
CA PHE A 22 -12.98 1.14 -26.27
C PHE A 22 -13.52 0.53 -27.57
N LYS A 23 -13.73 1.32 -28.61
CA LYS A 23 -14.26 0.82 -29.88
C LYS A 23 -13.48 -0.33 -30.58
N PRO A 24 -12.16 -0.53 -30.42
CA PRO A 24 -11.48 -1.65 -31.12
C PRO A 24 -11.51 -3.00 -30.39
N LEU A 25 -11.78 -3.03 -29.05
CA LEU A 25 -11.61 -4.25 -28.24
C LEU A 25 -12.87 -5.12 -28.12
N LEU A 26 -14.01 -4.62 -28.56
CA LEU A 26 -15.30 -5.30 -28.38
C LEU A 26 -15.66 -6.33 -29.45
N LYS A 27 -14.75 -6.66 -30.39
CA LYS A 27 -15.12 -7.40 -31.59
C LYS A 27 -15.01 -8.91 -31.51
N ASN A 28 -14.39 -9.54 -30.51
CA ASN A 28 -14.33 -11.00 -30.42
C ASN A 28 -14.25 -11.53 -28.97
N ASN A 29 -15.24 -12.34 -28.60
CA ASN A 29 -15.29 -13.40 -27.60
C ASN A 29 -15.14 -13.07 -26.09
N GLU A 30 -15.66 -14.00 -25.25
CA GLU A 30 -15.71 -14.01 -23.77
C GLU A 30 -14.35 -13.74 -23.06
N ASN A 31 -13.23 -13.97 -23.74
CA ASN A 31 -11.89 -13.60 -23.29
C ASN A 31 -11.73 -12.08 -23.12
N ASN A 32 -12.47 -11.27 -23.87
CA ASN A 32 -12.42 -9.82 -23.81
C ASN A 32 -13.03 -9.24 -22.52
N LEU A 33 -13.99 -9.92 -21.90
CA LEU A 33 -14.63 -9.42 -20.68
C LEU A 33 -13.69 -9.53 -19.47
N CYS A 34 -12.95 -10.64 -19.35
CA CYS A 34 -11.94 -10.81 -18.32
C CYS A 34 -10.80 -9.80 -18.47
N ASP A 35 -10.36 -9.55 -19.70
CA ASP A 35 -9.31 -8.56 -19.98
C ASP A 35 -9.78 -7.13 -19.68
N ILE A 36 -11.03 -6.81 -19.98
CA ILE A 36 -11.63 -5.51 -19.64
C ILE A 36 -11.73 -5.33 -18.13
N ILE A 37 -12.18 -6.35 -17.39
CA ILE A 37 -12.25 -6.31 -15.94
C ILE A 37 -10.85 -6.13 -15.32
N LEU A 38 -9.85 -6.84 -15.82
CA LEU A 38 -8.46 -6.71 -15.38
C LEU A 38 -7.87 -5.32 -15.66
N ILE A 39 -8.21 -4.73 -16.81
CA ILE A 39 -7.77 -3.36 -17.18
C ILE A 39 -8.46 -2.32 -16.28
N MET A 40 -9.75 -2.47 -16.01
CA MET A 40 -10.49 -1.56 -15.13
C MET A 40 -9.98 -1.63 -13.69
N ASP A 41 -9.76 -2.82 -13.15
CA ASP A 41 -9.17 -3.04 -11.83
C ASP A 41 -7.77 -2.39 -11.74
N ARG A 42 -6.94 -2.56 -12.76
CA ARG A 42 -5.64 -1.89 -12.84
C ARG A 42 -5.77 -0.36 -12.83
N GLN A 43 -6.71 0.21 -13.60
CA GLN A 43 -6.89 1.66 -13.66
C GLN A 43 -7.36 2.27 -12.33
N VAL A 44 -8.20 1.57 -11.58
CA VAL A 44 -8.64 2.03 -10.25
C VAL A 44 -7.48 2.03 -9.27
N LYS A 45 -6.68 0.97 -9.25
CA LYS A 45 -5.52 0.81 -8.35
C LYS A 45 -4.40 1.81 -8.60
N GLU A 46 -4.25 2.27 -9.86
CA GLU A 46 -3.22 3.25 -10.24
C GLU A 46 -3.66 4.72 -10.02
N LYS A 47 -4.80 4.98 -9.37
CA LYS A 47 -5.26 6.35 -9.08
C LYS A 47 -4.36 7.04 -8.05
N LEU A 48 -4.01 8.28 -8.34
CA LEU A 48 -3.13 9.08 -7.47
C LEU A 48 -3.68 9.20 -6.04
N ARG A 49 -4.99 9.36 -5.86
CA ARG A 49 -5.61 9.47 -4.53
C ARG A 49 -5.35 8.24 -3.66
N ILE A 50 -5.37 7.03 -4.25
CA ILE A 50 -5.06 5.79 -3.53
C ILE A 50 -3.58 5.75 -3.12
N ALA A 51 -2.68 6.08 -4.06
CA ALA A 51 -1.26 6.15 -3.79
C ALA A 51 -0.91 7.17 -2.69
N LEU A 52 -1.59 8.33 -2.66
CA LEU A 52 -1.41 9.35 -1.63
C LEU A 52 -1.88 8.87 -0.25
N ILE A 53 -3.06 8.23 -0.17
CA ILE A 53 -3.54 7.69 1.11
C ILE A 53 -2.60 6.59 1.62
N PHE A 54 -2.09 5.72 0.75
CA PHE A 54 -1.12 4.71 1.14
C PHE A 54 0.23 5.29 1.57
N ALA A 55 0.71 6.35 0.91
CA ALA A 55 1.92 7.03 1.33
C ALA A 55 1.74 7.75 2.67
N LEU A 56 0.57 8.40 2.89
CA LEU A 56 0.19 8.98 4.18
C LEU A 56 0.19 7.92 5.29
N ASN A 57 -0.49 6.79 5.04
CA ASN A 57 -0.58 5.69 5.99
C ASN A 57 0.79 5.09 6.30
N ALA A 58 1.65 4.93 5.29
CA ALA A 58 2.99 4.39 5.49
C ALA A 58 3.86 5.32 6.34
N GLY A 59 3.84 6.63 6.06
CA GLY A 59 4.50 7.62 6.91
C GLY A 59 3.94 7.64 8.33
N PHE A 60 2.61 7.55 8.47
CA PHE A 60 1.93 7.48 9.76
C PHE A 60 2.37 6.27 10.57
N MET A 61 2.38 5.08 9.99
CA MET A 61 2.78 3.85 10.67
C MET A 61 4.25 3.86 11.04
N ASP A 62 5.15 4.31 10.15
CA ASP A 62 6.59 4.40 10.42
C ASP A 62 6.90 5.48 11.46
N GLY A 63 6.26 6.66 11.40
CA GLY A 63 6.42 7.72 12.39
C GLY A 63 5.94 7.29 13.78
N PHE A 64 4.78 6.65 13.86
CA PHE A 64 4.28 6.08 15.10
C PHE A 64 5.21 5.02 15.67
N SER A 65 5.62 4.05 14.86
CA SER A 65 6.41 2.92 15.32
C SER A 65 7.82 3.35 15.74
N PHE A 66 8.43 4.28 15.04
CA PHE A 66 9.74 4.81 15.42
C PHE A 66 9.69 5.46 16.81
N PHE A 67 8.67 6.27 17.07
CA PHE A 67 8.55 7.01 18.31
C PHE A 67 8.03 6.14 19.50
N HIS A 68 7.03 5.27 19.25
CA HIS A 68 6.36 4.50 20.31
C HIS A 68 6.84 3.05 20.45
N PHE A 69 7.51 2.51 19.42
CA PHE A 69 8.01 1.12 19.41
C PHE A 69 9.54 1.04 19.44
N ASN A 70 10.20 1.97 20.14
CA ASN A 70 11.64 1.97 20.39
C ASN A 70 12.48 1.85 19.09
N ASP A 71 12.37 2.84 18.20
CA ASP A 71 13.16 3.03 16.97
C ASP A 71 12.96 1.96 15.89
N ARG A 72 11.88 1.16 15.95
CA ARG A 72 11.55 0.16 14.95
C ARG A 72 10.69 0.77 13.84
N PHE A 73 10.85 0.23 12.62
CA PHE A 73 10.05 0.63 11.48
C PHE A 73 9.09 -0.49 11.06
N ILE A 74 7.87 -0.12 10.67
CA ILE A 74 6.88 -1.03 10.10
C ILE A 74 7.13 -1.19 8.60
N GLY A 75 7.38 -0.09 7.87
CA GLY A 75 7.60 -0.08 6.43
C GLY A 75 9.08 0.03 6.04
N ALA A 76 9.85 0.89 6.68
CA ALA A 76 11.23 1.21 6.34
C ALA A 76 12.22 0.12 6.78
N GLN A 77 12.15 -1.08 6.17
CA GLN A 77 12.94 -2.24 6.57
C GLN A 77 14.45 -2.04 6.48
N SER A 78 14.94 -1.14 5.62
CA SER A 78 16.37 -0.78 5.59
C SER A 78 16.86 -0.22 6.92
N GLY A 79 16.02 0.53 7.63
CA GLY A 79 16.32 0.99 9.00
C GLY A 79 16.45 -0.18 9.97
N ASN A 80 15.50 -1.12 9.92
CA ASN A 80 15.56 -2.34 10.75
C ASN A 80 16.80 -3.19 10.45
N VAL A 81 17.18 -3.35 9.17
CA VAL A 81 18.39 -4.07 8.76
C VAL A 81 19.65 -3.42 9.35
N ILE A 82 19.76 -2.09 9.28
CA ILE A 82 20.91 -1.36 9.86
C ILE A 82 20.96 -1.59 11.38
N GLN A 83 19.83 -1.43 12.07
CA GLN A 83 19.76 -1.61 13.52
C GLN A 83 20.06 -3.07 13.93
N ALA A 84 19.55 -4.05 13.20
CA ALA A 84 19.88 -5.46 13.43
C ALA A 84 21.40 -5.71 13.31
N GLY A 85 22.04 -5.17 12.23
CA GLY A 85 23.49 -5.28 12.04
C GLY A 85 24.30 -4.62 13.17
N ILE A 86 23.88 -3.44 13.63
CA ILE A 86 24.54 -2.74 14.75
C ILE A 86 24.44 -3.56 16.04
N ASN A 87 23.26 -4.09 16.36
CA ASN A 87 23.04 -4.77 17.63
C ASN A 87 23.72 -6.16 17.67
N ILE A 88 23.77 -6.89 16.54
CA ILE A 88 24.54 -8.14 16.50
C ILE A 88 26.04 -7.90 16.66
N ALA A 89 26.57 -6.82 16.06
CA ALA A 89 27.97 -6.44 16.22
C ALA A 89 28.34 -6.05 17.67
N LYS A 90 27.37 -5.53 18.43
CA LYS A 90 27.50 -5.19 19.86
C LYS A 90 27.29 -6.40 20.78
N GLY A 91 26.93 -7.57 20.27
CA GLY A 91 26.59 -8.75 21.07
C GLY A 91 25.22 -8.66 21.76
N ASP A 92 24.39 -7.66 21.40
CA ASP A 92 23.03 -7.52 21.95
C ASP A 92 22.03 -8.33 21.11
N PHE A 93 21.97 -9.62 21.38
CA PHE A 93 21.09 -10.54 20.66
C PHE A 93 19.61 -10.31 20.93
N ALA A 94 19.27 -9.79 22.10
CA ALA A 94 17.88 -9.45 22.43
C ALA A 94 17.41 -8.31 21.52
N ARG A 95 18.17 -7.24 21.44
CA ARG A 95 17.89 -6.09 20.60
C ARG A 95 18.00 -6.42 19.10
N PHE A 96 18.88 -7.36 18.70
CA PHE A 96 18.92 -7.87 17.33
C PHE A 96 17.56 -8.45 16.92
N TRP A 97 16.94 -9.31 17.74
CA TRP A 97 15.65 -9.91 17.42
C TRP A 97 14.52 -8.88 17.37
N ASP A 98 14.61 -7.80 18.09
CA ASP A 98 13.66 -6.71 18.02
C ASP A 98 13.52 -6.10 16.62
N PHE A 99 14.62 -6.08 15.87
CA PHE A 99 14.64 -5.58 14.49
C PHE A 99 14.53 -6.70 13.44
N ALA A 100 15.01 -7.91 13.76
CA ALA A 100 14.95 -9.05 12.84
C ALA A 100 13.50 -9.55 12.63
N ILE A 101 12.68 -9.57 13.68
CA ILE A 101 11.29 -10.00 13.61
C ILE A 101 10.47 -9.19 12.58
N PRO A 102 10.45 -7.85 12.57
CA PRO A 102 9.79 -7.07 11.53
C PRO A 102 10.26 -7.39 10.11
N ILE A 103 11.58 -7.61 9.91
CA ILE A 103 12.14 -7.99 8.60
C ILE A 103 11.59 -9.34 8.14
N ILE A 104 11.57 -10.34 9.02
CA ILE A 104 11.05 -11.67 8.71
C ILE A 104 9.57 -11.59 8.33
N PHE A 105 8.76 -10.87 9.12
CA PHE A 105 7.35 -10.70 8.85
C PHE A 105 7.08 -9.95 7.54
N PHE A 106 7.91 -8.95 7.22
CA PHE A 106 7.82 -8.25 5.94
C PHE A 106 8.08 -9.20 4.75
N ILE A 107 9.14 -10.02 4.83
CA ILE A 107 9.44 -11.04 3.82
C ILE A 107 8.25 -11.99 3.65
N LEU A 108 7.70 -12.49 4.76
CA LEU A 108 6.53 -13.38 4.75
C LEU A 108 5.31 -12.70 4.11
N GLY A 109 5.11 -11.40 4.33
CA GLY A 109 4.04 -10.63 3.71
C GLY A 109 4.15 -10.56 2.18
N VAL A 110 5.35 -10.26 1.66
CA VAL A 110 5.62 -10.27 0.21
C VAL A 110 5.41 -11.68 -0.36
N MET A 111 5.92 -12.71 0.32
CA MET A 111 5.73 -14.12 -0.11
C MET A 111 4.26 -14.51 -0.15
N THR A 112 3.49 -14.14 0.88
CA THR A 112 2.04 -14.41 0.94
C THR A 112 1.31 -13.77 -0.25
N ARG A 113 1.63 -12.52 -0.56
CA ARG A 113 1.06 -11.84 -1.74
C ARG A 113 1.44 -12.56 -3.04
N GLY A 114 2.70 -12.98 -3.18
CA GLY A 114 3.17 -13.73 -4.34
C GLY A 114 2.42 -15.05 -4.53
N PHE A 115 2.29 -15.87 -3.48
CA PHE A 115 1.54 -17.12 -3.50
C PHE A 115 0.05 -16.91 -3.80
N TYR A 116 -0.57 -15.92 -3.15
CA TYR A 116 -1.96 -15.56 -3.38
C TYR A 116 -2.20 -15.18 -4.86
N SER A 117 -1.33 -14.35 -5.43
CA SER A 117 -1.43 -13.97 -6.84
C SER A 117 -1.31 -15.18 -7.76
N HIS A 118 -0.31 -16.04 -7.53
CA HIS A 118 -0.10 -17.24 -8.35
C HIS A 118 -1.33 -18.17 -8.32
N TYR A 119 -1.85 -18.43 -7.12
CA TYR A 119 -3.01 -19.31 -6.93
C TYR A 119 -4.29 -18.76 -7.57
N LEU A 120 -4.55 -17.46 -7.43
CA LEU A 120 -5.76 -16.84 -7.97
C LEU A 120 -5.66 -16.56 -9.48
N MET A 121 -4.48 -16.21 -9.99
CA MET A 121 -4.27 -16.10 -11.45
C MET A 121 -4.54 -17.43 -12.14
N LYS A 122 -4.14 -18.55 -11.54
CA LYS A 122 -4.45 -19.90 -12.05
C LYS A 122 -5.96 -20.17 -12.08
N ARG A 123 -6.74 -19.56 -11.15
CA ARG A 123 -8.20 -19.66 -11.09
C ARG A 123 -8.94 -18.52 -11.78
N ARG A 124 -8.24 -17.59 -12.47
CA ARG A 124 -8.81 -16.38 -13.09
C ARG A 124 -9.64 -15.52 -12.13
N ARG A 125 -9.27 -15.48 -10.83
CA ARG A 125 -10.02 -14.80 -9.74
C ARG A 125 -9.14 -13.87 -8.91
N PHE A 126 -8.15 -13.21 -9.53
CA PHE A 126 -7.31 -12.26 -8.79
C PHE A 126 -8.14 -11.02 -8.42
N ASP A 127 -8.30 -10.78 -7.12
CA ASP A 127 -8.96 -9.61 -6.57
C ASP A 127 -8.07 -8.98 -5.49
N ALA A 128 -7.51 -7.80 -5.78
CA ALA A 128 -6.71 -7.05 -4.81
C ALA A 128 -7.58 -6.44 -3.70
N SER A 129 -8.88 -6.26 -3.93
CA SER A 129 -9.81 -5.78 -2.91
C SER A 129 -9.89 -6.76 -1.75
N TYR A 130 -9.79 -8.06 -2.02
CA TYR A 130 -9.76 -9.09 -0.98
C TYR A 130 -8.49 -9.00 -0.12
N LEU A 131 -7.31 -8.83 -0.73
CA LEU A 131 -6.07 -8.64 0.03
C LEU A 131 -6.13 -7.39 0.90
N LEU A 132 -6.72 -6.32 0.38
CA LEU A 132 -6.90 -5.08 1.12
C LEU A 132 -7.90 -5.24 2.29
N LEU A 133 -8.96 -6.04 2.10
CA LEU A 133 -9.90 -6.38 3.18
C LEU A 133 -9.19 -7.17 4.29
N VAL A 134 -8.42 -8.19 3.93
CA VAL A 134 -7.64 -8.98 4.90
C VAL A 134 -6.65 -8.10 5.65
N GLN A 135 -5.96 -7.20 4.95
CA GLN A 135 -5.07 -6.22 5.57
C GLN A 135 -5.83 -5.31 6.53
N TRP A 136 -6.96 -4.74 6.10
CA TRP A 136 -7.77 -3.84 6.93
C TRP A 136 -8.23 -4.52 8.21
N LEU A 137 -8.79 -5.74 8.11
CA LEU A 137 -9.23 -6.51 9.27
C LEU A 137 -8.05 -6.85 10.18
N GLY A 138 -6.92 -7.32 9.62
CA GLY A 138 -5.73 -7.66 10.40
C GLY A 138 -5.15 -6.45 11.13
N VAL A 139 -4.96 -5.34 10.43
CA VAL A 139 -4.47 -4.09 11.07
C VAL A 139 -5.45 -3.61 12.14
N THR A 140 -6.76 -3.69 11.90
CA THR A 140 -7.78 -3.30 12.87
C THR A 140 -7.71 -4.15 14.15
N ILE A 141 -7.64 -5.47 14.02
CA ILE A 141 -7.57 -6.40 15.16
C ILE A 141 -6.34 -6.09 16.02
N PHE A 142 -5.17 -5.93 15.40
CA PHE A 142 -3.93 -5.68 16.15
C PHE A 142 -3.80 -4.25 16.65
N ALA A 143 -4.37 -3.25 15.97
CA ALA A 143 -4.48 -1.89 16.49
C ALA A 143 -5.40 -1.81 17.71
N LEU A 144 -6.53 -2.54 17.70
CA LEU A 144 -7.41 -2.68 18.87
C LEU A 144 -6.70 -3.41 20.01
N ALA A 145 -6.01 -4.52 19.72
CA ALA A 145 -5.27 -5.27 20.73
C ALA A 145 -4.21 -4.40 21.42
N TYR A 146 -3.49 -3.57 20.65
CA TYR A 146 -2.52 -2.64 21.18
C TYR A 146 -3.18 -1.51 21.98
N GLY A 147 -4.28 -0.93 21.47
CA GLY A 147 -5.06 0.10 22.16
C GLY A 147 -5.62 -0.36 23.50
N LEU A 148 -6.09 -1.62 23.57
CA LEU A 148 -6.60 -2.27 24.78
C LEU A 148 -5.49 -2.73 25.75
N GLY A 149 -4.22 -2.54 25.40
CA GLY A 149 -3.08 -2.88 26.26
C GLY A 149 -2.79 -4.37 26.38
N LEU A 150 -3.12 -5.18 25.34
CA LEU A 150 -2.73 -6.59 25.32
C LEU A 150 -1.19 -6.73 25.36
N LYS A 151 -0.71 -7.57 26.27
CA LYS A 151 0.73 -7.78 26.51
C LYS A 151 1.36 -8.71 25.46
N ILE A 152 1.45 -8.24 24.22
CA ILE A 152 2.23 -8.88 23.16
C ILE A 152 3.57 -8.14 23.07
N PRO A 153 4.72 -8.84 22.89
CA PRO A 153 6.00 -8.16 22.70
C PRO A 153 5.94 -7.15 21.54
N VAL A 154 6.50 -5.97 21.72
CA VAL A 154 6.43 -4.85 20.76
C VAL A 154 6.97 -5.25 19.38
N SER A 155 8.05 -6.05 19.32
CA SER A 155 8.62 -6.56 18.09
C SER A 155 7.63 -7.39 17.26
N PHE A 156 6.71 -8.13 17.92
CA PHE A 156 5.64 -8.86 17.23
C PHE A 156 4.54 -7.93 16.71
N TYR A 157 4.15 -6.87 17.45
CA TYR A 157 3.23 -5.86 16.92
C TYR A 157 3.81 -5.23 15.65
N VAL A 158 5.07 -4.77 15.70
CA VAL A 158 5.75 -4.20 14.54
C VAL A 158 5.84 -5.22 13.40
N GLY A 159 6.18 -6.48 13.72
CA GLY A 159 6.25 -7.56 12.74
C GLY A 159 4.92 -7.78 12.01
N ILE A 160 3.82 -7.91 12.74
CA ILE A 160 2.49 -8.12 12.18
C ILE A 160 2.06 -6.93 11.30
N PHE A 161 2.29 -5.71 11.75
CA PHE A 161 2.02 -4.53 10.94
C PHE A 161 2.92 -4.48 9.70
N SER A 162 4.21 -4.89 9.81
CA SER A 162 5.14 -5.02 8.67
C SER A 162 4.65 -6.04 7.65
N TYR A 163 4.11 -7.18 8.10
CA TYR A 163 3.51 -8.19 7.23
C TYR A 163 2.37 -7.62 6.37
N PHE A 164 1.42 -6.92 6.99
CA PHE A 164 0.31 -6.33 6.26
C PHE A 164 0.76 -5.16 5.36
N MET A 165 1.72 -4.36 5.81
CA MET A 165 2.31 -3.30 5.00
C MET A 165 3.02 -3.85 3.76
N ALA A 166 3.71 -4.98 3.88
CA ALA A 166 4.39 -5.65 2.77
C ALA A 166 3.40 -6.14 1.71
N ILE A 167 2.27 -6.72 2.12
CA ILE A 167 1.19 -7.12 1.21
C ILE A 167 0.66 -5.91 0.42
N GLN A 168 0.40 -4.80 1.09
CA GLN A 168 -0.03 -3.54 0.46
C GLN A 168 1.01 -3.04 -0.54
N TYR A 169 2.25 -2.95 -0.11
CA TYR A 169 3.36 -2.44 -0.90
C TYR A 169 3.54 -3.22 -2.21
N ASP A 170 3.52 -4.56 -2.14
CA ASP A 170 3.70 -5.42 -3.31
C ASP A 170 2.43 -5.51 -4.19
N THR A 171 1.27 -5.12 -3.67
CA THR A 171 0.02 -5.09 -4.43
C THR A 171 -0.14 -3.79 -5.23
N PHE A 172 0.26 -2.64 -4.66
CA PHE A 172 0.04 -1.31 -5.22
C PHE A 172 1.36 -0.66 -5.63
N THR A 173 1.91 -1.08 -6.77
CA THR A 173 3.26 -0.74 -7.23
C THR A 173 3.31 0.39 -8.26
N LYS A 174 2.15 0.88 -8.75
CA LYS A 174 2.09 1.89 -9.81
C LYS A 174 1.10 3.00 -9.49
N VAL A 175 1.42 4.22 -9.97
CA VAL A 175 0.54 5.39 -9.98
C VAL A 175 0.57 6.04 -11.35
N HIS A 176 -0.59 6.11 -12.04
CA HIS A 176 -0.68 6.60 -13.41
C HIS A 176 0.39 6.00 -14.36
N GLY A 177 0.60 4.68 -14.29
CA GLY A 177 1.60 3.96 -15.08
C GLY A 177 3.05 4.10 -14.62
N ARG A 178 3.34 4.87 -13.57
CA ARG A 178 4.68 5.08 -13.02
C ARG A 178 4.90 4.17 -11.82
N ALA A 179 6.06 3.51 -11.78
CA ALA A 179 6.46 2.76 -10.59
C ALA A 179 6.63 3.69 -9.39
N TYR A 180 6.06 3.34 -8.24
CA TYR A 180 6.26 4.03 -6.98
C TYR A 180 6.29 3.02 -5.83
N GLY A 181 6.84 3.44 -4.70
CA GLY A 181 6.74 2.69 -3.45
C GLY A 181 6.05 3.52 -2.38
N SER A 182 4.97 3.01 -1.80
CA SER A 182 4.28 3.72 -0.71
C SER A 182 5.16 3.86 0.55
N ILE A 183 6.12 2.96 0.75
CA ILE A 183 7.05 2.90 1.88
C ILE A 183 8.50 3.25 1.51
N PHE A 184 8.86 3.25 0.21
CA PHE A 184 10.23 3.49 -0.26
C PHE A 184 10.42 4.91 -0.78
N MET A 185 10.55 5.86 0.15
CA MET A 185 10.70 7.28 -0.24
C MET A 185 12.01 7.55 -0.96
N THR A 186 13.10 6.82 -0.67
CA THR A 186 14.37 6.94 -1.41
C THR A 186 14.20 6.64 -2.91
N GLY A 187 13.43 5.59 -3.26
CA GLY A 187 13.09 5.28 -4.65
C GLY A 187 12.26 6.38 -5.32
N ASN A 188 11.30 6.93 -4.59
CA ASN A 188 10.48 8.06 -5.07
C ASN A 188 11.33 9.33 -5.25
N MET A 189 12.27 9.64 -4.33
CA MET A 189 13.23 10.76 -4.47
C MET A 189 14.13 10.58 -5.69
N LYS A 190 14.67 9.37 -5.90
CA LYS A 190 15.46 9.05 -7.11
C LYS A 190 14.66 9.32 -8.38
N SER A 191 13.42 8.84 -8.43
CA SER A 191 12.54 9.01 -9.60
C SER A 191 12.17 10.47 -9.82
N MET A 192 11.90 11.22 -8.75
CA MET A 192 11.64 12.66 -8.80
C MET A 192 12.83 13.41 -9.41
N SER A 193 14.03 13.19 -8.86
CA SER A 193 15.25 13.89 -9.29
C SER A 193 15.63 13.55 -10.73
N ALA A 194 15.50 12.28 -11.14
CA ALA A 194 15.77 11.88 -12.51
C ALA A 194 14.80 12.53 -13.52
N ASN A 195 13.48 12.60 -13.17
CA ASN A 195 12.51 13.28 -14.02
C ASN A 195 12.73 14.81 -14.04
N LEU A 196 13.16 15.41 -12.93
CA LEU A 196 13.50 16.83 -12.88
C LEU A 196 14.70 17.15 -13.79
N ALA A 197 15.77 16.36 -13.71
CA ALA A 197 16.94 16.52 -14.60
C ALA A 197 16.51 16.41 -16.08
N GLN A 198 15.72 15.41 -16.42
CA GLN A 198 15.21 15.25 -17.79
C GLN A 198 14.33 16.44 -18.22
N TYR A 199 13.46 16.96 -17.33
CA TYR A 199 12.67 18.15 -17.62
C TYR A 199 13.55 19.38 -17.90
N ILE A 200 14.60 19.58 -17.12
CA ILE A 200 15.54 20.71 -17.32
C ILE A 200 16.18 20.63 -18.71
N ILE A 201 16.57 19.43 -19.16
CA ILE A 201 17.23 19.18 -20.45
C ILE A 201 16.23 19.27 -21.62
N THR A 202 15.09 18.57 -21.52
CA THR A 202 14.18 18.37 -22.65
C THR A 202 12.99 19.32 -22.68
N LYS A 203 12.70 20.00 -21.57
CA LYS A 203 11.49 20.81 -21.34
C LYS A 203 10.17 20.03 -21.50
N ASP A 204 10.22 18.70 -21.41
CA ASP A 204 9.04 17.83 -21.52
C ASP A 204 8.12 17.98 -20.30
N LYS A 205 6.92 18.53 -20.53
CA LYS A 205 5.91 18.75 -19.49
C LYS A 205 5.43 17.45 -18.82
N GLN A 206 5.55 16.29 -19.49
CA GLN A 206 5.22 15.00 -18.87
C GLN A 206 6.22 14.65 -17.75
N LYS A 207 7.49 15.02 -17.91
CA LYS A 207 8.51 14.86 -16.88
C LYS A 207 8.22 15.75 -15.68
N LEU A 208 7.84 17.00 -15.90
CA LEU A 208 7.44 17.92 -14.82
C LEU A 208 6.21 17.39 -14.06
N ARG A 209 5.21 16.84 -14.77
CA ARG A 209 4.06 16.18 -14.10
C ARG A 209 4.50 15.00 -13.25
N SER A 210 5.49 14.22 -13.69
CA SER A 210 6.04 13.12 -12.91
C SER A 210 6.73 13.61 -11.64
N VAL A 211 7.50 14.71 -11.72
CA VAL A 211 8.10 15.38 -10.54
C VAL A 211 7.03 15.74 -9.53
N GLY A 212 5.92 16.38 -9.96
CA GLY A 212 4.83 16.76 -9.08
C GLY A 212 4.18 15.56 -8.35
N ILE A 213 4.00 14.43 -9.04
CA ILE A 213 3.46 13.20 -8.44
C ILE A 213 4.40 12.66 -7.35
N TYR A 214 5.69 12.52 -7.64
CA TYR A 214 6.65 12.02 -6.66
C TYR A 214 6.85 13.00 -5.49
N ALA A 215 6.88 14.30 -5.76
CA ALA A 215 6.93 15.32 -4.70
C ALA A 215 5.72 15.20 -3.77
N ALA A 216 4.51 15.05 -4.32
CA ALA A 216 3.29 14.86 -3.52
C ALA A 216 3.36 13.60 -2.66
N LEU A 217 3.85 12.47 -3.19
CA LEU A 217 4.01 11.23 -2.43
C LEU A 217 5.00 11.39 -1.26
N ILE A 218 6.12 12.06 -1.49
CA ILE A 218 7.13 12.31 -0.45
C ILE A 218 6.56 13.24 0.63
N SER A 219 5.92 14.34 0.22
CA SER A 219 5.36 15.33 1.14
C SER A 219 4.24 14.74 2.00
N ILE A 220 3.37 13.90 1.42
CA ILE A 220 2.27 13.30 2.16
C ILE A 220 2.75 12.20 3.13
N PHE A 221 3.81 11.47 2.76
CA PHE A 221 4.48 10.52 3.67
C PHE A 221 5.07 11.27 4.89
N PHE A 222 5.79 12.36 4.65
CA PHE A 222 6.31 13.24 5.71
C PHE A 222 5.18 13.75 6.61
N ALA A 223 4.09 14.22 6.03
CA ALA A 223 2.92 14.67 6.80
C ALA A 223 2.32 13.53 7.64
N GLY A 224 2.26 12.32 7.10
CA GLY A 224 1.80 11.14 7.84
C GLY A 224 2.64 10.88 9.09
N ALA A 225 3.96 10.90 8.98
CA ALA A 225 4.86 10.73 10.12
C ALA A 225 4.69 11.83 11.17
N ALA A 226 4.58 13.08 10.74
CA ALA A 226 4.35 14.21 11.65
C ALA A 226 3.00 14.09 12.38
N ILE A 227 1.92 13.75 11.66
CA ILE A 227 0.59 13.55 12.24
C ILE A 227 0.61 12.41 13.25
N ALA A 228 1.25 11.28 12.95
CA ALA A 228 1.34 10.14 13.86
C ALA A 228 2.06 10.49 15.15
N THR A 229 3.17 11.23 15.09
CA THR A 229 3.93 11.67 16.26
C THR A 229 3.09 12.60 17.12
N LEU A 230 2.42 13.58 16.53
CA LEU A 230 1.53 14.49 17.25
C LEU A 230 0.33 13.77 17.87
N ALA A 231 -0.34 12.92 17.09
CA ALA A 231 -1.47 12.12 17.57
C ALA A 231 -1.07 11.15 18.68
N GLY A 232 0.14 10.59 18.61
CA GLY A 232 0.69 9.70 19.62
C GLY A 232 0.80 10.35 21.00
N ASN A 233 1.11 11.64 21.05
CA ASN A 233 1.16 12.40 22.28
C ASN A 233 -0.24 12.58 22.93
N TRP A 234 -1.31 12.56 22.13
CA TRP A 234 -2.68 12.81 22.61
C TRP A 234 -3.47 11.51 22.84
N PHE A 235 -3.31 10.55 21.94
CA PHE A 235 -4.10 9.32 21.93
C PHE A 235 -3.31 8.08 22.37
N GLY A 236 -1.98 8.22 22.58
CA GLY A 236 -1.12 7.11 23.00
C GLY A 236 -1.26 5.88 22.10
N SER A 237 -1.51 4.71 22.71
CA SER A 237 -1.65 3.43 21.98
C SER A 237 -2.81 3.39 20.99
N TRP A 238 -3.86 4.21 21.18
CA TRP A 238 -5.01 4.28 20.27
C TRP A 238 -4.70 4.96 18.94
N THR A 239 -3.58 5.66 18.82
CA THR A 239 -3.15 6.33 17.59
C THR A 239 -3.10 5.38 16.40
N MET A 240 -2.73 4.10 16.60
CA MET A 240 -2.69 3.11 15.52
C MET A 240 -4.03 2.88 14.81
N MET A 241 -5.15 3.22 15.47
CA MET A 241 -6.47 3.20 14.82
C MET A 241 -6.58 4.16 13.61
N GLY A 242 -5.74 5.20 13.55
CA GLY A 242 -5.65 6.08 12.39
C GLY A 242 -5.31 5.34 11.11
N SER A 243 -4.42 4.36 11.17
CA SER A 243 -4.10 3.48 10.03
C SER A 243 -5.32 2.67 9.58
N THR A 244 -6.11 2.14 10.52
CA THR A 244 -7.35 1.41 10.22
C THR A 244 -8.32 2.25 9.40
N PHE A 245 -8.53 3.52 9.76
CA PHE A 245 -9.40 4.42 9.01
C PHE A 245 -8.86 4.71 7.61
N MET A 246 -7.55 4.91 7.45
CA MET A 246 -6.94 5.16 6.15
C MET A 246 -7.04 3.96 5.21
N ILE A 247 -6.75 2.74 5.70
CA ILE A 247 -6.87 1.51 4.90
C ILE A 247 -8.34 1.24 4.56
N GLY A 248 -9.25 1.42 5.51
CA GLY A 248 -10.69 1.31 5.31
C GLY A 248 -11.21 2.28 4.25
N ALA A 249 -10.76 3.54 4.28
CA ALA A 249 -11.11 4.52 3.26
C ALA A 249 -10.66 4.07 1.86
N VAL A 250 -9.44 3.55 1.72
CA VAL A 250 -8.97 3.01 0.42
C VAL A 250 -9.80 1.81 -0.01
N TYR A 251 -10.12 0.89 0.90
CA TYR A 251 -10.98 -0.26 0.59
C TYR A 251 -12.35 0.20 0.04
N LEU A 252 -12.98 1.16 0.71
CA LEU A 252 -14.26 1.72 0.26
C LEU A 252 -14.12 2.43 -1.09
N ILE A 253 -13.07 3.24 -1.29
CA ILE A 253 -12.82 3.92 -2.57
C ILE A 253 -12.70 2.91 -3.72
N ILE A 254 -11.94 1.83 -3.53
CA ILE A 254 -11.78 0.79 -4.55
C ILE A 254 -13.13 0.12 -4.80
N ARG A 255 -13.83 -0.28 -3.74
CA ARG A 255 -15.11 -0.97 -3.85
C ARG A 255 -16.20 -0.16 -4.53
N PHE A 256 -16.29 1.14 -4.23
CA PHE A 256 -17.26 2.04 -4.87
C PHE A 256 -16.86 2.46 -6.28
N ASP A 257 -15.57 2.49 -6.62
CA ASP A 257 -15.12 2.78 -7.99
C ASP A 257 -15.27 1.57 -8.92
N GLU A 258 -15.33 0.36 -8.38
CA GLU A 258 -15.59 -0.88 -9.13
C GLU A 258 -17.09 -1.07 -9.43
N ILE A 259 -17.99 -0.41 -8.69
CA ILE A 259 -19.43 -0.39 -8.91
C ILE A 259 -19.80 0.72 -9.89
#